data_d5d8913b8f5a2bf822a33c9714a1b203
#
_entry.id   d5d8913b8f5a2bf822a33c9714a1b203
#
_cell.length_a   1.000
_cell.length_b   1.000
_cell.length_c   1.000
_cell.angle_alpha   90.00
_cell.angle_beta   90.00
_cell.angle_gamma   90.00
#
_symmetry.space_group_name_H-M   'P 1'
#
loop_
_entity.id
_entity.type
_entity.pdbx_description
1 polymer ?
#
loop_
_entity_poly.entity_id
_entity_poly.type
_entity_poly.pdbx_seq_one_letter_code
_entity_poly.pdbx_strand_id
1 'polypeptide(L)'
;MVIDTLKQLQARYGNLSGTILHSDRGSQYTSAAFRVELEKMGIVQSLSGTGRCYGNARIESFFATLKKEKLYRIPTTEMTRDEVRTVIFRYIFVYYNRIRIHTSNEYGLPPSLLREYRQSLTEPAA
;
A
#
# COMPACT_ATOMS: atom_id res chain seq x y z
N MET A 1 0.60 -0.94 15.88
CA MET A 1 0.47 -1.51 14.50
C MET A 1 0.47 -0.42 13.42
N VAL A 2 -0.51 0.47 13.30
CA VAL A 2 -0.53 1.51 12.22
C VAL A 2 0.63 2.51 12.33
N ILE A 3 1.01 2.93 13.54
CA ILE A 3 2.17 3.81 13.78
C ILE A 3 3.48 3.10 13.41
N ASP A 4 3.60 1.82 13.69
CA ASP A 4 4.81 1.06 13.33
C ASP A 4 4.96 0.95 11.81
N THR A 5 3.84 0.87 11.09
CA THR A 5 3.84 0.91 9.62
C THR A 5 4.37 2.25 9.10
N LEU A 6 3.99 3.39 9.72
CA LEU A 6 4.54 4.70 9.36
C LEU A 6 6.06 4.78 9.59
N LYS A 7 6.52 4.28 10.74
CA LYS A 7 7.96 4.24 11.05
C LYS A 7 8.75 3.38 10.07
N GLN A 8 8.22 2.21 9.69
CA GLN A 8 8.83 1.36 8.67
C GLN A 8 8.85 2.04 7.30
N LEU A 9 7.79 2.78 6.95
CA LEU A 9 7.72 3.53 5.71
C LEU A 9 8.80 4.63 5.68
N GLN A 10 8.92 5.39 6.77
CA GLN A 10 9.95 6.41 6.92
C GLN A 10 11.37 5.83 6.87
N ALA A 11 11.62 4.71 7.55
CA ALA A 11 12.91 4.03 7.52
C ALA A 11 13.29 3.55 6.11
N ARG A 12 12.30 3.19 5.29
CA ARG A 12 12.53 2.69 3.93
C ARG A 12 12.69 3.80 2.88
N TYR A 13 11.94 4.89 3.00
CA TYR A 13 11.83 5.92 1.97
C TYR A 13 12.40 7.29 2.40
N GLY A 14 12.84 7.42 3.65
CA GLY A 14 13.41 8.66 4.18
C GLY A 14 12.36 9.73 4.45
N ASN A 15 12.53 10.89 3.82
CA ASN A 15 11.61 12.02 4.02
C ASN A 15 10.22 11.74 3.39
N LEU A 16 9.18 11.79 4.20
CA LEU A 16 7.79 11.59 3.80
C LEU A 16 6.98 12.89 3.76
N SER A 17 7.63 14.04 3.94
CA SER A 17 6.95 15.34 3.95
C SER A 17 6.20 15.59 2.63
N GLY A 18 4.95 16.04 2.75
CA GLY A 18 4.06 16.26 1.61
C GLY A 18 3.38 14.99 1.06
N THR A 19 3.73 13.80 1.57
CA THR A 19 3.03 12.57 1.19
C THR A 19 1.59 12.60 1.68
N ILE A 20 0.64 12.16 0.86
CA ILE A 20 -0.76 12.01 1.25
C ILE A 20 -1.02 10.58 1.69
N LEU A 21 -1.44 10.39 2.95
CA LEU A 21 -1.91 9.12 3.46
C LEU A 21 -3.43 9.09 3.46
N HIS A 22 -4.02 8.29 2.59
CA HIS A 22 -5.46 8.10 2.53
C HIS A 22 -5.88 6.85 3.30
N SER A 23 -6.93 6.96 4.13
CA SER A 23 -7.50 5.84 4.87
C SER A 23 -9.01 6.00 5.05
N ASP A 24 -9.66 4.97 5.56
CA ASP A 24 -11.00 5.07 6.12
C ASP A 24 -10.99 5.83 7.46
N ARG A 25 -12.16 5.92 8.10
CA ARG A 25 -12.32 6.55 9.42
C ARG A 25 -12.21 5.56 10.58
N GLY A 26 -11.50 4.44 10.39
CA GLY A 26 -11.23 3.51 11.47
C GLY A 26 -10.61 4.20 12.69
N SER A 27 -10.97 3.74 13.90
CA SER A 27 -10.54 4.38 15.16
C SER A 27 -9.02 4.51 15.29
N GLN A 28 -8.26 3.61 14.69
CA GLN A 28 -6.79 3.66 14.69
C GLN A 28 -6.27 4.86 13.88
N TYR A 29 -6.89 5.17 12.74
CA TYR A 29 -6.48 6.27 11.85
C TYR A 29 -6.99 7.65 12.33
N THR A 30 -8.04 7.67 13.17
CA THR A 30 -8.60 8.91 13.73
C THR A 30 -8.06 9.22 15.13
N SER A 31 -7.23 8.34 15.72
CA SER A 31 -6.66 8.54 17.04
C SER A 31 -5.72 9.76 17.09
N ALA A 32 -5.69 10.45 18.25
CA ALA A 32 -4.80 11.58 18.47
C ALA A 32 -3.32 11.19 18.29
N ALA A 33 -2.92 10.03 18.80
CA ALA A 33 -1.56 9.53 18.69
C ALA A 33 -1.13 9.33 17.22
N PHE A 34 -2.03 8.84 16.37
CA PHE A 34 -1.75 8.67 14.95
C PHE A 34 -1.58 10.02 14.22
N ARG A 35 -2.44 11.01 14.52
CA ARG A 35 -2.35 12.35 13.95
C ARG A 35 -1.04 13.05 14.31
N VAL A 36 -0.65 12.99 15.59
CA VAL A 36 0.64 13.54 16.06
C VAL A 36 1.81 12.93 15.29
N GLU A 37 1.78 11.62 15.03
CA GLU A 37 2.86 10.95 14.31
C GLU A 37 2.89 11.38 12.82
N LEU A 38 1.73 11.55 12.18
CA LEU A 38 1.65 12.09 10.81
C LEU A 38 2.21 13.51 10.72
N GLU A 39 1.85 14.37 11.67
CA GLU A 39 2.36 15.75 11.74
C GLU A 39 3.89 15.80 11.88
N LYS A 40 4.47 14.97 12.77
CA LYS A 40 5.93 14.86 12.92
C LYS A 40 6.64 14.46 11.62
N MET A 41 6.00 13.64 10.82
CA MET A 41 6.55 13.16 9.54
C MET A 41 6.20 14.08 8.35
N GLY A 42 5.42 15.14 8.57
CA GLY A 42 4.94 16.04 7.52
C GLY A 42 3.97 15.38 6.54
N ILE A 43 3.29 14.31 6.96
CA ILE A 43 2.35 13.55 6.13
C ILE A 43 0.96 14.21 6.22
N VAL A 44 0.35 14.43 5.06
CA VAL A 44 -1.02 14.97 4.95
C VAL A 44 -2.03 13.82 5.07
N GLN A 45 -2.89 13.87 6.07
CA GLN A 45 -3.95 12.88 6.23
C GLN A 45 -5.14 13.21 5.33
N SER A 46 -5.59 12.21 4.57
CA SER A 46 -6.83 12.23 3.79
C SER A 46 -7.74 11.10 4.29
N LEU A 47 -8.97 11.44 4.66
CA LEU A 47 -9.95 10.46 5.17
C LEU A 47 -11.10 10.29 4.18
N SER A 48 -11.54 9.06 3.97
CA SER A 48 -12.75 8.78 3.21
C SER A 48 -13.96 9.52 3.80
N GLY A 49 -14.82 10.06 2.92
CA GLY A 49 -16.08 10.67 3.35
C GLY A 49 -16.98 9.65 4.07
N THR A 50 -17.74 10.11 5.06
CA THR A 50 -18.72 9.26 5.77
C THR A 50 -19.73 8.69 4.75
N GLY A 51 -19.89 7.36 4.72
CA GLY A 51 -20.79 6.67 3.80
C GLY A 51 -20.33 6.61 2.34
N ARG A 52 -19.12 7.06 2.01
CA ARG A 52 -18.56 7.01 0.65
C ARG A 52 -17.55 5.87 0.52
N CYS A 53 -18.01 4.69 0.14
CA CYS A 53 -17.16 3.51 -0.11
C CYS A 53 -16.15 3.74 -1.26
N TYR A 54 -16.45 4.62 -2.21
CA TYR A 54 -15.56 4.90 -3.35
C TYR A 54 -14.19 5.44 -2.98
N GLY A 55 -14.06 6.12 -1.84
CA GLY A 55 -12.77 6.62 -1.36
C GLY A 55 -11.74 5.51 -1.09
N ASN A 56 -12.20 4.31 -0.76
CA ASN A 56 -11.35 3.17 -0.42
C ASN A 56 -11.30 2.07 -1.50
N ALA A 57 -11.94 2.31 -2.65
CA ALA A 57 -12.11 1.32 -3.71
C ALA A 57 -10.78 0.72 -4.22
N ARG A 58 -9.71 1.49 -4.23
CA ARG A 58 -8.39 1.01 -4.67
C ARG A 58 -7.81 -0.06 -3.74
N ILE A 59 -7.86 0.15 -2.44
CA ILE A 59 -7.35 -0.83 -1.47
C ILE A 59 -8.28 -2.05 -1.38
N GLU A 60 -9.59 -1.85 -1.50
CA GLU A 60 -10.57 -2.93 -1.56
C GLU A 60 -10.35 -3.81 -2.79
N SER A 61 -10.11 -3.19 -3.96
CA SER A 61 -9.76 -3.89 -5.20
C SER A 61 -8.46 -4.69 -5.05
N PHE A 62 -7.44 -4.11 -4.40
CA PHE A 62 -6.20 -4.82 -4.10
C PHE A 62 -6.45 -6.06 -3.23
N PHE A 63 -7.21 -5.94 -2.14
CA PHE A 63 -7.52 -7.08 -1.27
C PHE A 63 -8.38 -8.13 -1.99
N ALA A 64 -9.31 -7.72 -2.84
CA ALA A 64 -10.08 -8.66 -3.66
C ALA A 64 -9.17 -9.45 -4.61
N THR A 65 -8.22 -8.77 -5.24
CA THR A 65 -7.23 -9.39 -6.14
C THR A 65 -6.34 -10.38 -5.38
N LEU A 66 -5.75 -9.97 -4.24
CA LEU A 66 -4.94 -10.83 -3.38
C LEU A 66 -5.71 -12.11 -2.96
N LYS A 67 -6.96 -11.95 -2.54
CA LYS A 67 -7.80 -13.08 -2.14
C LYS A 67 -8.04 -14.04 -3.31
N LYS A 68 -8.49 -13.52 -4.46
CA LYS A 68 -8.84 -14.33 -5.64
C LYS A 68 -7.62 -14.99 -6.28
N GLU A 69 -6.53 -14.26 -6.43
CA GLU A 69 -5.35 -14.74 -7.16
C GLU A 69 -4.44 -15.62 -6.30
N LYS A 70 -4.46 -15.45 -4.96
CA LYS A 70 -3.55 -16.18 -4.08
C LYS A 70 -4.23 -16.90 -2.92
N LEU A 71 -4.94 -16.21 -2.03
CA LEU A 71 -5.37 -16.82 -0.77
C LEU A 71 -6.42 -17.91 -0.96
N TYR A 72 -7.34 -17.76 -1.89
CA TYR A 72 -8.37 -18.78 -2.18
C TYR A 72 -7.81 -20.00 -2.95
N ARG A 73 -6.56 -19.95 -3.39
CA ARG A 73 -5.91 -21.03 -4.14
C ARG A 73 -4.94 -21.84 -3.31
N ILE A 74 -4.83 -21.56 -2.01
CA ILE A 74 -3.95 -22.28 -1.09
C ILE A 74 -4.74 -22.73 0.14
N PRO A 75 -4.37 -23.85 0.77
CA PRO A 75 -5.06 -24.39 1.94
C PRO A 75 -4.68 -23.59 3.21
N THR A 76 -5.14 -22.34 3.30
CA THR A 76 -4.78 -21.44 4.41
C THR A 76 -5.17 -21.97 5.78
N THR A 77 -6.16 -22.87 5.86
CA THR A 77 -6.60 -23.53 7.12
C THR A 77 -5.59 -24.57 7.62
N GLU A 78 -4.74 -25.09 6.76
CA GLU A 78 -3.73 -26.09 7.08
C GLU A 78 -2.33 -25.44 7.29
N MET A 79 -2.23 -24.15 7.05
CA MET A 79 -0.97 -23.39 7.13
C MET A 79 -0.84 -22.66 8.46
N THR A 80 0.39 -22.55 8.94
CA THR A 80 0.72 -21.69 10.07
C THR A 80 0.59 -20.21 9.68
N ARG A 81 0.41 -19.35 10.68
CA ARG A 81 0.34 -17.90 10.47
C ARG A 81 1.58 -17.34 9.74
N ASP A 82 2.76 -17.85 10.04
CA ASP A 82 4.01 -17.37 9.44
C ASP A 82 4.17 -17.84 8.00
N GLU A 83 3.72 -19.03 7.66
CA GLU A 83 3.65 -19.49 6.27
C GLU A 83 2.70 -18.63 5.45
N VAL A 84 1.50 -18.33 5.96
CA VAL A 84 0.55 -17.44 5.27
C VAL A 84 1.14 -16.04 5.11
N ARG A 85 1.80 -15.48 6.14
CA ARG A 85 2.50 -14.18 6.04
C ARG A 85 3.57 -14.19 4.97
N THR A 86 4.37 -15.25 4.88
CA THR A 86 5.42 -15.40 3.88
C THR A 86 4.83 -15.45 2.46
N VAL A 87 3.73 -16.17 2.28
CA VAL A 87 3.02 -16.24 0.99
C VAL A 87 2.48 -14.87 0.59
N ILE A 88 1.85 -14.14 1.51
CA ILE A 88 1.33 -12.80 1.27
C ILE A 88 2.48 -11.84 0.93
N PHE A 89 3.58 -11.89 1.69
CA PHE A 89 4.76 -11.07 1.43
C PHE A 89 5.31 -11.29 0.02
N ARG A 90 5.53 -12.55 -0.37
CA ARG A 90 6.02 -12.89 -1.72
C ARG A 90 5.05 -12.45 -2.80
N TYR A 91 3.74 -12.65 -2.58
CA TYR A 91 2.73 -12.20 -3.53
C TYR A 91 2.79 -10.68 -3.75
N ILE A 92 2.84 -9.90 -2.68
CA ILE A 92 2.84 -8.43 -2.75
C ILE A 92 4.15 -7.90 -3.34
N PHE A 93 5.28 -8.28 -2.74
CA PHE A 93 6.56 -7.63 -3.04
C PHE A 93 7.25 -8.17 -4.29
N VAL A 94 6.99 -9.41 -4.68
CA VAL A 94 7.60 -10.00 -5.87
C VAL A 94 6.60 -10.00 -7.03
N TYR A 95 5.46 -10.68 -6.88
CA TYR A 95 4.56 -10.86 -8.00
C TYR A 95 3.75 -9.60 -8.33
N TYR A 96 2.96 -9.09 -7.38
CA TYR A 96 2.04 -7.97 -7.61
C TYR A 96 2.77 -6.69 -8.02
N ASN A 97 3.84 -6.35 -7.32
CA ASN A 97 4.55 -5.10 -7.56
C ASN A 97 5.54 -5.14 -8.73
N ARG A 98 6.05 -6.32 -9.13
CA ARG A 98 7.14 -6.41 -10.11
C ARG A 98 6.81 -7.21 -11.37
N ILE A 99 5.80 -8.09 -11.32
CA ILE A 99 5.54 -9.04 -12.40
C ILE A 99 4.12 -8.88 -12.95
N ARG A 100 3.14 -8.72 -12.06
CA ARG A 100 1.72 -8.71 -12.44
C ARG A 100 1.41 -7.53 -13.37
N ILE A 101 0.77 -7.81 -14.51
CA ILE A 101 0.26 -6.79 -15.42
C ILE A 101 -0.91 -6.06 -14.77
N HIS A 102 -0.88 -4.73 -14.83
CA HIS A 102 -1.92 -3.84 -14.31
C HIS A 102 -2.52 -3.02 -15.44
N THR A 103 -3.66 -3.45 -15.97
CA THR A 103 -4.30 -2.81 -17.14
C THR A 103 -4.68 -1.35 -16.93
N SER A 104 -4.84 -0.91 -15.69
CA SER A 104 -5.09 0.49 -15.33
C SER A 104 -3.83 1.36 -15.26
N ASN A 105 -2.65 0.75 -15.29
CA ASN A 105 -1.38 1.45 -15.29
C ASN A 105 -0.92 1.73 -16.72
N GLU A 106 -0.15 2.78 -16.88
CA GLU A 106 0.51 3.12 -18.14
C GLU A 106 1.37 1.95 -18.61
N TYR A 107 1.23 1.56 -19.88
CA TYR A 107 1.86 0.38 -20.51
C TYR A 107 1.60 -0.96 -19.80
N GLY A 108 0.57 -1.04 -18.94
CA GLY A 108 0.30 -2.24 -18.15
C GLY A 108 1.36 -2.55 -17.08
N LEU A 109 2.24 -1.60 -16.77
CA LEU A 109 3.39 -1.81 -15.91
C LEU A 109 2.99 -2.17 -14.47
N PRO A 110 3.70 -3.13 -13.83
CA PRO A 110 3.61 -3.35 -12.40
C PRO A 110 3.95 -2.09 -11.59
N PRO A 111 3.41 -1.92 -10.37
CA PRO A 111 3.57 -0.68 -9.60
C PRO A 111 5.01 -0.21 -9.37
N SER A 112 5.96 -1.13 -9.14
CA SER A 112 7.38 -0.76 -8.97
C SER A 112 7.99 -0.25 -10.26
N LEU A 113 7.74 -0.94 -11.37
CA LEU A 113 8.28 -0.55 -12.67
C LEU A 113 7.65 0.75 -13.18
N LEU A 114 6.36 0.97 -12.92
CA LEU A 114 5.73 2.25 -13.24
C LEU A 114 6.35 3.41 -12.45
N ARG A 115 6.69 3.18 -11.17
CA ARG A 115 7.39 4.19 -10.36
C ARG A 115 8.77 4.51 -10.93
N GLU A 116 9.57 3.49 -11.21
CA GLU A 116 10.90 3.63 -11.81
C GLU A 116 10.84 4.36 -13.16
N TYR A 117 9.89 3.99 -14.00
CA TYR A 117 9.64 4.66 -15.27
C TYR A 117 9.34 6.16 -15.09
N ARG A 118 8.44 6.51 -14.17
CA ARG A 118 8.08 7.92 -13.92
C ARG A 118 9.22 8.71 -13.29
N GLN A 119 10.03 8.09 -12.44
CA GLN A 119 11.23 8.73 -11.88
C GLN A 119 12.25 9.04 -12.97
N SER A 120 12.49 8.13 -13.91
CA SER A 120 13.41 8.36 -15.04
C SER A 120 12.97 9.51 -15.95
N LEU A 121 11.66 9.82 -16.01
CA LEU A 121 11.15 10.97 -16.76
C LEU A 121 11.35 12.33 -16.05
N THR A 122 11.57 12.30 -14.73
CA THR A 122 11.73 13.51 -13.91
C THR A 122 13.17 13.84 -13.58
N GLU A 123 14.10 12.91 -13.79
CA GLU A 123 15.53 13.18 -13.66
C GLU A 123 16.01 13.99 -14.88
N PRO A 124 16.62 15.17 -14.70
CA PRO A 124 17.22 15.91 -15.80
C PRO A 124 18.31 15.04 -16.43
N ALA A 125 18.33 14.96 -17.75
CA ALA A 125 19.41 14.32 -18.49
C ALA A 125 20.74 14.95 -18.06
N ALA A 126 21.66 14.14 -17.55
CA ALA A 126 22.99 14.56 -17.13
C ALA A 126 23.86 15.01 -18.32
#